data_48b0aafa7e9950bbcc8defb55e7e2247
#
_entry.id   48b0aafa7e9950bbcc8defb55e7e2247
#
_cell.length_a   1.000
_cell.length_b   1.000
_cell.length_c   1.000
_cell.angle_alpha   90.00
_cell.angle_beta   90.00
_cell.angle_gamma   90.00
#
_symmetry.space_group_name_H-M   'P 1'
#
loop_
_entity.id
_entity.type
_entity.pdbx_description
1 polymer ?
#
loop_
_entity_poly.entity_id
_entity_poly.type
_entity_poly.pdbx_seq_one_letter_code
_entity_poly.pdbx_strand_id
1 'polypeptide(L)'
;MALKKSNKIDSSFSMSSMTDIIFLLLLFFMIASTMSAPNDMKVNLPQSSAKTATKANIVKIGITSEGEYSIADNGSKPRQVHFEEIEPYLQTVYAADSTTYVALHADELVPYREIVKILDIANENRLKLVIATKVKE
;
A
#
# COMPACT_ATOMS: atom_id res chain seq x y z
N MET A 1 -31.02 -31.99 -56.51
CA MET A 1 -30.45 -31.92 -55.81
C MET A 1 -30.33 -31.00 -54.81
N ALA A 2 -30.80 -31.09 -53.95
CA ALA A 2 -30.96 -30.23 -52.95
C ALA A 2 -29.96 -30.21 -51.93
N LEU A 3 -28.87 -30.30 -52.22
CA LEU A 3 -28.03 -30.53 -51.31
C LEU A 3 -27.38 -29.50 -50.76
N LYS A 4 -27.46 -28.46 -51.09
CA LYS A 4 -26.58 -27.66 -50.77
C LYS A 4 -26.88 -26.78 -49.82
N LYS A 5 -27.73 -26.69 -49.17
CA LYS A 5 -27.94 -25.82 -48.40
C LYS A 5 -27.30 -25.72 -47.19
N SER A 6 -26.71 -26.46 -46.76
CA SER A 6 -26.30 -26.51 -45.45
C SER A 6 -25.26 -25.56 -45.03
N ASN A 7 -24.70 -24.86 -45.89
CA ASN A 7 -23.56 -24.17 -45.45
C ASN A 7 -23.73 -22.81 -45.01
N LYS A 8 -24.94 -22.41 -44.82
CA LYS A 8 -25.06 -21.10 -44.47
C LYS A 8 -25.16 -20.85 -43.09
N ILE A 9 -24.96 -21.73 -42.25
CA ILE A 9 -25.23 -21.54 -40.93
C ILE A 9 -24.30 -20.66 -40.26
N ASP A 10 -23.16 -20.62 -40.72
CA ASP A 10 -22.13 -20.21 -39.81
C ASP A 10 -21.93 -18.72 -39.64
N SER A 11 -22.31 -17.92 -40.56
CA SER A 11 -21.95 -16.52 -40.45
C SER A 11 -22.73 -15.76 -39.37
N SER A 12 -24.01 -16.03 -39.20
CA SER A 12 -24.74 -15.36 -38.16
C SER A 12 -24.42 -15.92 -36.78
N PHE A 13 -24.14 -17.23 -36.74
CA PHE A 13 -23.76 -17.83 -35.48
C PHE A 13 -22.40 -17.31 -35.02
N SER A 14 -21.44 -17.19 -35.91
CA SER A 14 -20.13 -16.70 -35.52
C SER A 14 -20.14 -15.25 -35.04
N MET A 15 -21.02 -14.43 -35.53
CA MET A 15 -21.13 -13.05 -35.06
C MET A 15 -21.58 -13.01 -33.59
N SER A 16 -22.56 -13.77 -33.23
CA SER A 16 -22.99 -13.84 -31.84
C SER A 16 -21.95 -14.45 -30.94
N SER A 17 -21.27 -15.47 -31.41
CA SER A 17 -20.21 -16.09 -30.64
C SER A 17 -19.02 -15.17 -30.43
N MET A 18 -18.66 -14.40 -31.43
CA MET A 18 -17.58 -13.44 -31.30
C MET A 18 -17.93 -12.34 -30.28
N THR A 19 -19.16 -11.86 -30.32
CA THR A 19 -19.60 -10.86 -29.37
C THR A 19 -19.59 -11.40 -27.94
N ASP A 20 -20.00 -12.63 -27.77
CA ASP A 20 -19.99 -13.30 -26.48
C ASP A 20 -18.59 -13.47 -25.95
N ILE A 21 -17.66 -13.90 -26.78
CA ILE A 21 -16.26 -14.04 -26.38
C ILE A 21 -15.66 -12.71 -25.99
N ILE A 22 -15.93 -11.66 -26.75
CA ILE A 22 -15.44 -10.32 -26.41
C ILE A 22 -16.03 -9.85 -25.10
N PHE A 23 -17.30 -10.08 -24.89
CA PHE A 23 -17.96 -9.71 -23.65
C PHE A 23 -17.39 -10.47 -22.44
N LEU A 24 -17.17 -11.75 -22.58
CA LEU A 24 -16.54 -12.57 -21.53
C LEU A 24 -15.12 -12.13 -21.24
N LEU A 25 -14.35 -11.78 -22.26
CA LEU A 25 -13.01 -11.26 -22.09
C LEU A 25 -13.02 -9.91 -21.36
N LEU A 26 -13.94 -9.03 -21.72
CA LEU A 26 -14.08 -7.74 -21.05
C LEU A 26 -14.46 -7.93 -19.58
N LEU A 27 -15.39 -8.82 -19.28
CA LEU A 27 -15.74 -9.15 -17.91
C LEU A 27 -14.57 -9.75 -17.15
N PHE A 28 -13.83 -10.64 -17.80
CA PHE A 28 -12.64 -11.25 -17.20
C PHE A 28 -11.59 -10.19 -16.86
N PHE A 29 -11.29 -9.29 -17.79
CA PHE A 29 -10.35 -8.22 -17.52
C PHE A 29 -10.84 -7.26 -16.44
N MET A 30 -12.13 -6.99 -16.41
CA MET A 30 -12.72 -6.17 -15.37
C MET A 30 -12.54 -6.80 -13.98
N ILE A 31 -12.85 -8.09 -13.86
CA ILE A 31 -12.68 -8.81 -12.62
C ILE A 31 -11.20 -8.92 -12.25
N ALA A 32 -10.35 -9.25 -13.21
CA ALA A 32 -8.92 -9.35 -12.97
C ALA A 32 -8.32 -8.01 -12.54
N SER A 33 -8.81 -6.93 -13.11
CA SER A 33 -8.39 -5.59 -12.73
C SER A 33 -8.78 -5.24 -11.29
N THR A 34 -9.93 -5.72 -10.83
CA THR A 34 -10.34 -5.48 -9.45
C THR A 34 -9.64 -6.41 -8.47
N MET A 35 -9.21 -7.57 -8.93
CA MET A 35 -8.47 -8.51 -8.08
C MET A 35 -7.01 -8.12 -7.89
N SER A 36 -6.48 -7.27 -8.72
CA SER A 36 -5.20 -6.68 -8.44
C SER A 36 -5.33 -5.54 -7.43
N ALA A 37 -6.41 -5.57 -6.68
CA ALA A 37 -6.50 -4.74 -5.52
C ALA A 37 -5.29 -5.04 -4.63
N PRO A 38 -4.56 -4.01 -4.29
CA PRO A 38 -3.44 -4.16 -3.43
C PRO A 38 -3.90 -4.86 -2.19
N ASN A 39 -3.05 -5.69 -1.70
CA ASN A 39 -3.14 -6.11 -0.33
C ASN A 39 -2.84 -4.88 0.53
N ASP A 40 -3.67 -3.87 0.36
CA ASP A 40 -3.87 -2.99 1.44
C ASP A 40 -4.44 -3.89 2.52
N MET A 41 -3.58 -4.38 3.33
CA MET A 41 -4.02 -4.50 4.68
C MET A 41 -4.53 -3.12 4.98
N LYS A 42 -5.80 -2.94 4.75
CA LYS A 42 -6.51 -1.87 5.36
C LYS A 42 -6.30 -2.13 6.83
N VAL A 43 -5.23 -1.61 7.33
CA VAL A 43 -5.16 -1.38 8.74
C VAL A 43 -6.34 -0.45 8.90
N ASN A 44 -7.45 -1.02 9.30
CA ASN A 44 -8.52 -0.22 9.78
C ASN A 44 -7.89 0.55 10.93
N LEU A 45 -7.40 1.70 10.58
CA LEU A 45 -7.12 2.69 11.58
C LEU A 45 -8.39 2.70 12.42
N PRO A 46 -8.31 2.39 13.69
CA PRO A 46 -9.48 2.43 14.50
C PRO A 46 -10.05 3.81 14.27
N GLN A 47 -11.16 3.85 13.57
CA GLN A 47 -11.92 5.06 13.51
C GLN A 47 -12.39 5.27 14.92
N SER A 48 -11.59 5.97 15.66
CA SER A 48 -12.06 6.55 16.85
C SER A 48 -13.19 7.47 16.41
N SER A 49 -14.37 7.16 16.84
CA SER A 49 -15.55 7.96 16.60
C SER A 49 -15.50 9.30 17.33
N ALA A 50 -14.36 9.66 17.84
CA ALA A 50 -14.10 10.99 18.34
C ALA A 50 -13.90 11.91 17.14
N LYS A 51 -14.94 12.62 16.80
CA LYS A 51 -14.93 13.70 15.81
C LYS A 51 -14.09 14.90 16.22
N THR A 52 -13.14 14.73 17.04
CA THR A 52 -12.09 15.71 17.20
C THR A 52 -11.00 15.33 16.24
N ALA A 53 -11.01 15.98 15.13
CA ALA A 53 -9.89 15.97 14.21
C ALA A 53 -8.69 16.66 14.86
N THR A 54 -8.22 16.10 15.92
CA THR A 54 -6.85 16.29 16.31
C THR A 54 -6.09 15.56 15.23
N LYS A 55 -5.50 16.32 14.33
CA LYS A 55 -4.60 15.77 13.34
C LYS A 55 -3.52 15.06 14.14
N ALA A 56 -3.62 13.74 14.20
CA ALA A 56 -2.57 12.97 14.83
C ALA A 56 -1.29 13.26 14.05
N ASN A 57 -0.27 13.69 14.75
CA ASN A 57 1.00 13.94 14.11
C ASN A 57 1.59 12.62 13.65
N ILE A 58 1.98 12.55 12.39
CA ILE A 58 2.56 11.37 11.80
C ILE A 58 4.00 11.66 11.48
N VAL A 59 4.90 10.87 12.01
CA VAL A 59 6.30 10.91 11.62
C VAL A 59 6.55 9.76 10.65
N LYS A 60 7.03 10.08 9.47
CA LYS A 60 7.36 9.08 8.48
C LYS A 60 8.84 8.76 8.56
N ILE A 61 9.17 7.51 8.71
CA ILE A 61 10.55 7.03 8.63
C ILE A 61 10.68 6.24 7.33
N GLY A 62 11.59 6.65 6.48
CA GLY A 62 11.88 5.95 5.24
C GLY A 62 13.18 5.16 5.34
N ILE A 63 13.21 3.97 4.76
CA ILE A 63 14.42 3.18 4.59
C ILE A 63 14.57 2.83 3.13
N THR A 64 15.67 3.26 2.53
CA THR A 64 15.93 2.93 1.12
C THR A 64 16.58 1.56 0.98
N SER A 65 16.58 1.02 -0.22
CA SER A 65 17.25 -0.24 -0.52
C SER A 65 18.74 -0.22 -0.25
N GLU A 66 19.34 0.96 -0.22
CA GLU A 66 20.74 1.15 0.07
C GLU A 66 21.04 1.24 1.57
N GLY A 67 20.02 1.22 2.40
CA GLY A 67 20.16 1.32 3.85
C GLY A 67 20.19 2.73 4.39
N GLU A 68 19.78 3.70 3.60
CA GLU A 68 19.69 5.08 4.05
C GLU A 68 18.37 5.34 4.76
N TYR A 69 18.42 6.10 5.83
CA TYR A 69 17.26 6.46 6.62
C TYR A 69 16.84 7.89 6.36
N SER A 70 15.56 8.13 6.36
CA SER A 70 15.01 9.48 6.23
C SER A 70 13.85 9.67 7.21
N ILE A 71 13.67 10.90 7.66
CA ILE A 71 12.56 11.27 8.53
C ILE A 71 11.81 12.43 7.88
N ALA A 72 10.50 12.34 7.90
CA ALA A 72 9.63 13.42 7.47
C ALA A 72 8.52 13.64 8.49
N ASP A 73 8.36 14.88 8.91
CA ASP A 73 7.27 15.25 9.77
C ASP A 73 6.09 15.70 8.94
N ASN A 74 4.93 15.24 9.28
CA ASN A 74 3.62 15.83 8.94
C ASN A 74 3.57 16.63 7.63
N GLY A 75 3.97 16.03 6.52
CA GLY A 75 3.96 16.69 5.22
C GLY A 75 5.20 17.51 4.88
N SER A 76 6.19 17.52 5.74
CA SER A 76 7.48 18.14 5.40
C SER A 76 8.30 17.24 4.49
N LYS A 77 9.30 17.82 3.84
CA LYS A 77 10.18 17.06 2.96
C LYS A 77 11.01 16.07 3.78
N PRO A 78 11.23 14.85 3.28
CA PRO A 78 12.07 13.89 3.95
C PRO A 78 13.49 14.41 4.09
N ARG A 79 14.03 14.29 5.29
CA ARG A 79 15.41 14.65 5.60
C ARG A 79 16.20 13.39 5.85
N GLN A 80 17.35 13.26 5.21
CA GLN A 80 18.22 12.13 5.43
C GLN A 80 18.84 12.21 6.83
N VAL A 81 18.83 11.11 7.54
CA VAL A 81 19.35 11.02 8.91
C VAL A 81 20.13 9.73 9.07
N HIS A 82 20.99 9.69 10.09
CA HIS A 82 21.64 8.45 10.47
C HIS A 82 20.78 7.65 11.44
N PHE A 83 20.96 6.35 11.46
CA PHE A 83 20.17 5.48 12.35
C PHE A 83 20.23 5.93 13.81
N GLU A 84 21.39 6.40 14.25
CA GLU A 84 21.61 6.84 15.61
C GLU A 84 20.81 8.09 15.99
N GLU A 85 20.38 8.86 15.01
CA GLU A 85 19.59 10.06 15.24
C GLU A 85 18.08 9.79 15.37
N ILE A 86 17.65 8.61 14.98
CA ILE A 86 16.23 8.27 14.94
C ILE A 86 15.64 8.19 16.35
N GLU A 87 16.31 7.50 17.25
CA GLU A 87 15.80 7.30 18.60
C GLU A 87 15.65 8.61 19.39
N PRO A 88 16.69 9.48 19.45
CA PRO A 88 16.54 10.78 20.14
C PRO A 88 15.45 11.63 19.51
N TYR A 89 15.32 11.58 18.21
CA TYR A 89 14.28 12.33 17.51
C TYR A 89 12.88 11.85 17.89
N LEU A 90 12.66 10.54 17.93
CA LEU A 90 11.38 9.96 18.31
C LEU A 90 11.05 10.26 19.78
N GLN A 91 12.04 10.26 20.64
CA GLN A 91 11.85 10.66 22.05
C GLN A 91 11.38 12.10 22.16
N THR A 92 11.98 12.99 21.40
CA THR A 92 11.59 14.40 21.37
C THR A 92 10.16 14.57 20.84
N VAL A 93 9.80 13.83 19.80
CA VAL A 93 8.45 13.89 19.22
C VAL A 93 7.42 13.35 20.21
N TYR A 94 7.71 12.26 20.89
CA TYR A 94 6.80 11.68 21.88
C TYR A 94 6.61 12.61 23.07
N ALA A 95 7.67 13.28 23.50
CA ALA A 95 7.58 14.24 24.59
C ALA A 95 6.73 15.47 24.21
N ALA A 96 6.75 15.85 22.94
CA ALA A 96 5.93 16.96 22.45
C ALA A 96 4.46 16.54 22.28
N ASP A 97 4.20 15.34 21.78
CA ASP A 97 2.86 14.83 21.55
C ASP A 97 2.85 13.30 21.66
N SER A 98 2.31 12.80 22.74
CA SER A 98 2.23 11.37 23.01
C SER A 98 1.25 10.63 22.10
N THR A 99 0.45 11.33 21.32
CA THR A 99 -0.49 10.73 20.35
C THR A 99 0.14 10.51 18.99
N THR A 100 1.37 10.98 18.77
CA THR A 100 2.08 10.81 17.53
C THR A 100 2.33 9.34 17.25
N TYR A 101 2.17 8.93 16.01
CA TYR A 101 2.55 7.59 15.57
C TYR A 101 3.54 7.65 14.42
N VAL A 102 4.26 6.57 14.27
CA VAL A 102 5.32 6.45 13.28
C VAL A 102 4.83 5.61 12.11
N ALA A 103 4.97 6.13 10.91
CA ALA A 103 4.73 5.36 9.70
C ALA A 103 6.06 4.97 9.07
N LEU A 104 6.33 3.69 9.00
CA LEU A 104 7.56 3.18 8.43
C LEU A 104 7.36 2.86 6.94
N HIS A 105 8.12 3.54 6.10
CA HIS A 105 8.14 3.30 4.67
C HIS A 105 9.46 2.64 4.31
N ALA A 106 9.47 1.35 4.16
CA ALA A 106 10.66 0.59 3.80
C ALA A 106 10.56 0.11 2.35
N ASP A 107 11.69 0.15 1.66
CA ASP A 107 11.80 -0.43 0.34
C ASP A 107 11.68 -1.96 0.44
N GLU A 108 11.18 -2.60 -0.61
CA GLU A 108 10.99 -4.06 -0.62
C GLU A 108 12.29 -4.86 -0.47
N LEU A 109 13.40 -4.26 -0.82
CA LEU A 109 14.71 -4.88 -0.72
C LEU A 109 15.40 -4.67 0.65
N VAL A 110 14.77 -3.94 1.55
CA VAL A 110 15.32 -3.71 2.87
C VAL A 110 15.32 -5.01 3.68
N PRO A 111 16.46 -5.39 4.26
CA PRO A 111 16.48 -6.56 5.12
C PRO A 111 15.51 -6.44 6.29
N TYR A 112 14.83 -7.52 6.60
CA TYR A 112 13.87 -7.55 7.70
C TYR A 112 14.49 -7.13 9.03
N ARG A 113 15.76 -7.42 9.20
CA ARG A 113 16.53 -7.00 10.37
C ARG A 113 16.49 -5.49 10.62
N GLU A 114 16.55 -4.69 9.56
CA GLU A 114 16.49 -3.22 9.67
C GLU A 114 15.11 -2.75 10.11
N ILE A 115 14.08 -3.42 9.62
CA ILE A 115 12.70 -3.13 10.01
C ILE A 115 12.51 -3.44 11.50
N VAL A 116 13.02 -4.54 11.98
CA VAL A 116 12.93 -4.94 13.39
C VAL A 116 13.62 -3.92 14.29
N LYS A 117 14.76 -3.38 13.88
CA LYS A 117 15.45 -2.34 14.66
C LYS A 117 14.57 -1.12 14.90
N ILE A 118 13.85 -0.67 13.87
CA ILE A 118 12.95 0.46 14.01
C ILE A 118 11.72 0.10 14.85
N LEU A 119 11.21 -1.11 14.70
CA LEU A 119 10.11 -1.59 15.54
C LEU A 119 10.50 -1.61 17.02
N ASP A 120 11.69 -2.06 17.32
CA ASP A 120 12.19 -2.10 18.69
C ASP A 120 12.30 -0.69 19.29
N ILE A 121 12.86 0.23 18.54
CA ILE A 121 12.96 1.63 18.97
C ILE A 121 11.58 2.22 19.25
N ALA A 122 10.63 2.00 18.36
CA ALA A 122 9.28 2.51 18.53
C ALA A 122 8.60 1.89 19.75
N ASN A 123 8.79 0.60 19.95
CA ASN A 123 8.22 -0.13 21.08
C ASN A 123 8.81 0.31 22.42
N GLU A 124 10.12 0.49 22.49
CA GLU A 124 10.80 0.97 23.68
C GLU A 124 10.35 2.36 24.10
N ASN A 125 10.07 3.21 23.09
CA ASN A 125 9.61 4.57 23.32
C ASN A 125 8.08 4.70 23.38
N ARG A 126 7.36 3.57 23.41
CA ARG A 126 5.89 3.51 23.50
C ARG A 126 5.17 4.20 22.34
N LEU A 127 5.82 4.31 21.21
CA LEU A 127 5.21 4.87 20.01
C LEU A 127 4.47 3.78 19.24
N LYS A 128 3.35 4.14 18.67
CA LYS A 128 2.64 3.26 17.76
C LYS A 128 3.31 3.31 16.41
N LEU A 129 3.65 2.17 15.87
CA LEU A 129 4.27 2.07 14.57
C LEU A 129 3.37 1.36 13.58
N VAL A 130 3.21 1.95 12.41
CA VAL A 130 2.47 1.38 11.29
C VAL A 130 3.43 1.19 10.14
N ILE A 131 3.42 0.02 9.53
CA ILE A 131 4.25 -0.25 8.36
C ILE A 131 3.43 0.11 7.12
N ALA A 132 3.91 1.08 6.37
CA ALA A 132 3.30 1.42 5.09
C ALA A 132 3.94 0.57 4.00
N THR A 133 3.13 -0.18 3.29
CA THR A 133 3.59 -0.96 2.16
C THR A 133 3.26 -0.22 0.87
N LYS A 134 4.21 -0.21 -0.05
CA LYS A 134 3.94 0.31 -1.38
C LYS A 134 3.03 -0.66 -2.10
N VAL A 135 1.98 -0.12 -2.67
CA VAL A 135 1.15 -0.88 -3.57
C VAL A 135 1.99 -1.20 -4.80
N LYS A 136 2.13 -2.48 -5.09
CA LYS A 136 2.81 -2.88 -6.31
C LYS A 136 1.86 -2.61 -7.47
N GLU A 137 2.23 -1.69 -8.30
CA GLU A 137 1.53 -1.45 -9.55
C GLU A 137 1.69 -2.63 -10.51
#